data_2833cf5d3b00c4e7515263e497d00cec
#
_entry.id   2833cf5d3b00c4e7515263e497d00cec
#
_cell.length_a   1.000
_cell.length_b   1.000
_cell.length_c   1.000
_cell.angle_alpha   90.00
_cell.angle_beta   90.00
_cell.angle_gamma   90.00
#
_symmetry.space_group_name_H-M   'P 1'
#
loop_
_entity.id
_entity.type
_entity.pdbx_description
1 polymer ?
#
loop_
_entity_poly.entity_id
_entity_poly.type
_entity_poly.pdbx_seq_one_letter_code
_entity_poly.pdbx_strand_id
1 'polypeptide(L)'
;MLIRSVLAAAVALVLVSAASAAPSRIIILRHGEKADAWKLCEIGKQRAQALKFNYLGKDAAKSLFTEDEPPAFFFAITLHTMELATPAVESWGKPIIFYSVLPDPDAKKMTEALNARTQEAARNILANPALKGKTVVMVWEHKHIADAELDAKYQREAAVTLRQLFHLDILPGVPETWPEETYDYFWIVDFPDNSNVPSKFTMVKQDFGKSFPNVPANDWGEPNGLDAASGCQVKDRVKD
;
A
#
# COMPACT_ATOMS: atom_id res chain seq x y z
N MET A 1 17.53 -60.72 -41.05
CA MET A 1 17.59 -60.32 -39.61
C MET A 1 17.76 -58.79 -39.59
N LEU A 2 16.67 -58.03 -39.49
CA LEU A 2 16.68 -56.56 -39.54
C LEU A 2 16.62 -56.04 -38.12
N ILE A 3 17.66 -55.36 -37.67
CA ILE A 3 17.74 -54.67 -36.38
C ILE A 3 17.12 -53.30 -36.57
N ARG A 4 15.96 -53.05 -35.94
CA ARG A 4 15.33 -51.72 -35.87
C ARG A 4 15.89 -51.00 -34.65
N SER A 5 16.73 -49.99 -34.92
CA SER A 5 17.18 -49.04 -33.89
C SER A 5 16.06 -48.05 -33.59
N VAL A 6 15.53 -48.07 -32.36
CA VAL A 6 14.58 -47.10 -31.84
C VAL A 6 15.38 -45.94 -31.25
N LEU A 7 15.35 -44.77 -31.87
CA LEU A 7 15.94 -43.56 -31.34
C LEU A 7 14.93 -42.95 -30.37
N ALA A 8 15.21 -43.01 -29.07
CA ALA A 8 14.43 -42.31 -28.05
C ALA A 8 14.89 -40.84 -27.97
N ALA A 9 14.07 -39.94 -28.47
CA ALA A 9 14.28 -38.50 -28.30
C ALA A 9 13.83 -38.07 -26.90
N ALA A 10 14.76 -37.75 -26.03
CA ALA A 10 14.50 -37.15 -24.74
C ALA A 10 14.18 -35.69 -24.94
N VAL A 11 12.90 -35.29 -24.77
CA VAL A 11 12.46 -33.89 -24.72
C VAL A 11 12.80 -33.35 -23.34
N ALA A 12 13.85 -32.55 -23.24
CA ALA A 12 14.18 -31.81 -22.03
C ALA A 12 13.17 -30.65 -21.88
N LEU A 13 12.23 -30.80 -20.96
CA LEU A 13 11.31 -29.69 -20.56
C LEU A 13 12.14 -28.66 -19.79
N VAL A 14 12.55 -27.57 -20.43
CA VAL A 14 13.17 -26.43 -19.76
C VAL A 14 12.05 -25.69 -19.03
N LEU A 15 11.91 -25.92 -17.73
CA LEU A 15 11.09 -25.10 -16.85
C LEU A 15 11.74 -23.71 -16.78
N VAL A 16 11.28 -22.78 -17.60
CA VAL A 16 11.61 -21.37 -17.45
C VAL A 16 10.87 -20.89 -16.20
N SER A 17 11.54 -20.89 -15.06
CA SER A 17 11.06 -20.16 -13.89
C SER A 17 10.91 -18.71 -14.30
N ALA A 18 9.67 -18.19 -14.30
CA ALA A 18 9.44 -16.77 -14.46
C ALA A 18 10.23 -16.05 -13.35
N ALA A 19 11.25 -15.30 -13.74
CA ALA A 19 12.03 -14.53 -12.78
C ALA A 19 11.09 -13.57 -12.05
N SER A 20 11.08 -13.61 -10.72
CA SER A 20 10.33 -12.66 -9.91
C SER A 20 10.72 -11.23 -10.28
N ALA A 21 9.73 -10.36 -10.42
CA ALA A 21 9.90 -8.94 -10.71
C ALA A 21 9.51 -8.06 -9.52
N ALA A 22 9.33 -8.65 -8.34
CA ALA A 22 8.93 -7.89 -7.15
C ALA A 22 9.93 -6.77 -6.82
N PRO A 23 9.43 -5.63 -6.30
CA PRO A 23 10.26 -4.64 -5.65
C PRO A 23 11.06 -5.26 -4.51
N SER A 24 12.22 -4.69 -4.14
CA SER A 24 12.92 -5.08 -2.90
C SER A 24 12.16 -4.63 -1.66
N ARG A 25 11.41 -3.53 -1.78
CA ARG A 25 10.64 -2.94 -0.67
C ARG A 25 9.36 -2.28 -1.15
N ILE A 26 8.26 -2.53 -0.42
CA ILE A 26 7.00 -1.81 -0.55
C ILE A 26 6.71 -1.10 0.78
N ILE A 27 6.54 0.23 0.74
CA ILE A 27 6.09 1.05 1.86
C ILE A 27 4.61 1.34 1.65
N ILE A 28 3.77 0.88 2.57
CA ILE A 28 2.31 1.02 2.49
C ILE A 28 1.84 1.95 3.59
N LEU A 29 0.99 2.91 3.25
CA LEU A 29 0.27 3.74 4.20
C LEU A 29 -1.15 3.99 3.71
N ARG A 30 -2.05 4.31 4.63
CA ARG A 30 -3.42 4.63 4.28
C ARG A 30 -3.58 6.09 3.85
N HIS A 31 -4.76 6.42 3.30
CA HIS A 31 -5.17 7.82 3.08
C HIS A 31 -5.11 8.64 4.38
N GLY A 32 -5.01 9.96 4.25
CA GLY A 32 -5.14 10.89 5.37
C GLY A 32 -6.60 11.15 5.79
N GLU A 33 -6.78 12.02 6.75
CA GLU A 33 -8.09 12.45 7.26
C GLU A 33 -8.87 13.16 6.14
N LYS A 34 -10.12 12.74 5.94
CA LYS A 34 -10.99 13.17 4.83
C LYS A 34 -11.92 14.30 5.26
N ALA A 35 -12.16 15.28 4.38
CA ALA A 35 -13.28 16.22 4.51
C ALA A 35 -14.57 15.59 3.97
N ASP A 36 -14.46 14.87 2.86
CA ASP A 36 -15.58 14.25 2.15
C ASP A 36 -15.08 13.11 1.26
N ALA A 37 -15.90 12.62 0.36
CA ALA A 37 -15.52 11.55 -0.56
C ALA A 37 -14.45 11.95 -1.59
N TRP A 38 -14.11 13.24 -1.73
CA TRP A 38 -13.26 13.74 -2.81
C TRP A 38 -11.91 14.26 -2.34
N LYS A 39 -11.81 14.80 -1.11
CA LYS A 39 -10.64 15.54 -0.65
C LYS A 39 -10.30 15.29 0.80
N LEU A 40 -9.07 15.54 1.14
CA LEU A 40 -8.60 15.59 2.52
C LEU A 40 -9.16 16.81 3.24
N CYS A 41 -9.38 16.70 4.56
CA CYS A 41 -9.60 17.86 5.42
C CYS A 41 -8.26 18.58 5.67
N GLU A 42 -8.31 19.70 6.38
CA GLU A 42 -7.10 20.50 6.63
C GLU A 42 -6.04 19.72 7.43
N ILE A 43 -6.45 18.89 8.38
CA ILE A 43 -5.53 17.98 9.12
C ILE A 43 -4.89 16.97 8.18
N GLY A 44 -5.67 16.35 7.29
CA GLY A 44 -5.13 15.43 6.30
C GLY A 44 -4.14 16.08 5.34
N LYS A 45 -4.36 17.35 4.96
CA LYS A 45 -3.40 18.13 4.16
C LYS A 45 -2.12 18.43 4.95
N GLN A 46 -2.25 18.76 6.24
CA GLN A 46 -1.10 18.94 7.12
C GLN A 46 -0.32 17.64 7.27
N ARG A 47 -1.01 16.48 7.38
CA ARG A 47 -0.36 15.15 7.36
C ARG A 47 0.42 14.93 6.06
N ALA A 48 -0.12 15.30 4.91
CA ALA A 48 0.59 15.19 3.63
C ALA A 48 1.91 15.98 3.63
N GLN A 49 1.91 17.21 4.16
CA GLN A 49 3.13 18.00 4.33
C GLN A 49 4.07 17.37 5.37
N ALA A 50 3.53 16.91 6.50
CA ALA A 50 4.31 16.27 7.54
C ALA A 50 5.02 14.99 7.02
N LEU A 51 4.34 14.19 6.21
CA LEU A 51 4.91 13.02 5.54
C LEU A 51 6.05 13.42 4.59
N LYS A 52 5.88 14.48 3.80
CA LYS A 52 6.94 15.02 2.94
C LYS A 52 8.17 15.41 3.74
N PHE A 53 8.01 16.22 4.79
CA PHE A 53 9.14 16.76 5.53
C PHE A 53 9.82 15.76 6.46
N ASN A 54 9.09 14.73 6.93
CA ASN A 54 9.66 13.83 7.91
C ASN A 54 10.05 12.46 7.34
N TYR A 55 9.34 11.91 6.33
CA TYR A 55 9.51 10.51 5.96
C TYR A 55 9.65 10.23 4.46
N LEU A 56 8.78 10.82 3.63
CA LEU A 56 8.60 10.39 2.24
C LEU A 56 9.17 11.36 1.20
N GLY A 57 9.50 12.58 1.57
CA GLY A 57 10.06 13.56 0.65
C GLY A 57 11.57 13.37 0.43
N LYS A 58 12.11 14.02 -0.60
CA LYS A 58 13.51 13.90 -1.01
C LYS A 58 14.50 14.29 0.10
N ASP A 59 14.14 15.33 0.89
CA ASP A 59 15.00 15.84 1.96
C ASP A 59 14.36 15.61 3.35
N ALA A 60 13.66 14.49 3.51
CA ALA A 60 12.93 14.17 4.73
C ALA A 60 13.88 13.92 5.91
N ALA A 61 13.57 14.51 7.08
CA ALA A 61 14.44 14.46 8.26
C ALA A 61 14.60 13.06 8.86
N LYS A 62 13.58 12.19 8.70
CA LYS A 62 13.56 10.79 9.14
C LYS A 62 13.24 9.89 7.93
N SER A 63 13.96 10.11 6.82
CA SER A 63 13.70 9.43 5.54
C SER A 63 13.54 7.93 5.70
N LEU A 64 12.51 7.34 5.05
CA LEU A 64 12.36 5.90 4.89
C LEU A 64 13.18 5.34 3.72
N PHE A 65 13.90 6.20 3.00
CA PHE A 65 14.76 5.87 1.87
C PHE A 65 16.22 6.11 2.23
N THR A 66 17.11 5.34 1.63
CA THR A 66 18.54 5.63 1.63
C THR A 66 18.92 6.45 0.40
N GLU A 67 20.12 7.07 0.40
CA GLU A 67 20.61 7.83 -0.76
C GLU A 67 20.69 6.94 -2.02
N ASP A 68 21.08 5.67 -1.83
CA ASP A 68 21.25 4.71 -2.92
C ASP A 68 19.92 4.07 -3.37
N GLU A 69 18.86 4.14 -2.54
CA GLU A 69 17.57 3.53 -2.80
C GLU A 69 16.41 4.54 -2.71
N PRO A 70 16.36 5.55 -3.59
CA PRO A 70 15.24 6.48 -3.63
C PRO A 70 13.96 5.76 -4.07
N PRO A 71 12.77 6.31 -3.76
CA PRO A 71 11.52 5.72 -4.22
C PRO A 71 11.48 5.68 -5.75
N ALA A 72 11.25 4.51 -6.32
CA ALA A 72 11.11 4.39 -7.77
C ALA A 72 9.78 5.01 -8.24
N PHE A 73 8.69 4.63 -7.56
CA PHE A 73 7.33 5.08 -7.88
C PHE A 73 6.47 5.26 -6.62
N PHE A 74 5.47 6.12 -6.77
CA PHE A 74 4.36 6.26 -5.84
C PHE A 74 3.08 5.80 -6.51
N PHE A 75 2.27 5.04 -5.78
CA PHE A 75 1.00 4.50 -6.25
C PHE A 75 -0.14 5.02 -5.37
N ALA A 76 -1.26 5.36 -5.98
CA ALA A 76 -2.46 5.81 -5.29
C ALA A 76 -3.71 5.19 -5.93
N ILE A 77 -4.83 5.10 -5.19
CA ILE A 77 -6.06 4.46 -5.67
C ILE A 77 -7.27 5.41 -5.69
N THR A 78 -7.38 6.32 -4.74
CA THR A 78 -8.46 7.32 -4.66
C THR A 78 -7.89 8.74 -4.68
N LEU A 79 -8.75 9.74 -4.86
CA LEU A 79 -8.31 11.14 -4.87
C LEU A 79 -7.64 11.54 -3.54
N HIS A 80 -8.15 11.08 -2.40
CA HIS A 80 -7.51 11.36 -1.10
C HIS A 80 -6.12 10.73 -0.98
N THR A 81 -5.93 9.50 -1.50
CA THR A 81 -4.62 8.84 -1.46
C THR A 81 -3.63 9.56 -2.37
N MET A 82 -4.10 10.04 -3.53
CA MET A 82 -3.31 10.86 -4.43
C MET A 82 -2.95 12.21 -3.78
N GLU A 83 -3.93 12.91 -3.17
CA GLU A 83 -3.71 14.18 -2.49
C GLU A 83 -2.71 14.03 -1.33
N LEU A 84 -2.78 12.93 -0.55
CA LEU A 84 -1.83 12.65 0.52
C LEU A 84 -0.40 12.43 0.00
N ALA A 85 -0.24 11.74 -1.13
CA ALA A 85 1.06 11.44 -1.71
C ALA A 85 1.71 12.67 -2.37
N THR A 86 0.92 13.57 -2.94
CA THR A 86 1.36 14.65 -3.84
C THR A 86 2.55 15.45 -3.33
N PRO A 87 2.58 16.00 -2.09
CA PRO A 87 3.71 16.82 -1.64
C PRO A 87 5.05 16.05 -1.61
N ALA A 88 5.00 14.77 -1.23
CA ALA A 88 6.21 13.93 -1.24
C ALA A 88 6.67 13.64 -2.67
N VAL A 89 5.76 13.27 -3.55
CA VAL A 89 6.02 12.96 -4.97
C VAL A 89 6.63 14.15 -5.70
N GLU A 90 6.06 15.34 -5.52
CA GLU A 90 6.56 16.59 -6.10
C GLU A 90 8.00 16.89 -5.66
N SER A 91 8.35 16.61 -4.39
CA SER A 91 9.70 16.82 -3.90
C SER A 91 10.76 15.96 -4.64
N TRP A 92 10.35 14.82 -5.18
CA TRP A 92 11.17 13.92 -5.99
C TRP A 92 11.10 14.23 -7.49
N GLY A 93 10.20 15.11 -7.93
CA GLY A 93 9.94 15.37 -9.35
C GLY A 93 9.45 14.12 -10.09
N LYS A 94 8.66 13.26 -9.43
CA LYS A 94 8.17 11.99 -9.97
C LYS A 94 6.67 12.04 -10.28
N PRO A 95 6.16 11.20 -11.19
CA PRO A 95 4.72 11.02 -11.36
C PRO A 95 4.13 10.09 -10.28
N ILE A 96 2.82 10.24 -10.03
CA ILE A 96 2.01 9.24 -9.32
C ILE A 96 1.41 8.27 -10.35
N ILE A 97 1.51 6.97 -10.09
CA ILE A 97 0.76 5.97 -10.84
C ILE A 97 -0.60 5.80 -10.13
N PHE A 98 -1.65 6.23 -10.80
CA PHE A 98 -2.99 6.32 -10.22
C PHE A 98 -3.89 5.19 -10.73
N TYR A 99 -4.25 4.25 -9.84
CA TYR A 99 -5.22 3.18 -10.07
C TYR A 99 -6.64 3.70 -9.80
N SER A 100 -7.08 4.63 -10.57
CA SER A 100 -8.24 5.50 -10.35
C SER A 100 -9.51 4.75 -9.94
N VAL A 101 -9.96 5.03 -8.71
CA VAL A 101 -11.32 4.79 -8.23
C VAL A 101 -11.91 6.13 -7.82
N LEU A 102 -12.92 6.56 -8.57
CA LEU A 102 -13.65 7.80 -8.29
C LEU A 102 -14.83 7.51 -7.35
N PRO A 103 -15.23 8.47 -6.52
CA PRO A 103 -16.41 8.33 -5.69
C PRO A 103 -17.65 7.99 -6.52
N ASP A 104 -18.39 6.97 -6.08
CA ASP A 104 -19.67 6.54 -6.65
C ASP A 104 -20.71 6.53 -5.51
N PRO A 105 -21.92 7.09 -5.70
CA PRO A 105 -22.98 7.04 -4.71
C PRO A 105 -23.47 5.60 -4.43
N ASP A 106 -23.26 4.67 -5.36
CA ASP A 106 -23.52 3.24 -5.15
C ASP A 106 -22.31 2.61 -4.44
N ALA A 107 -22.46 2.38 -3.14
CA ALA A 107 -21.41 1.79 -2.30
C ALA A 107 -20.93 0.41 -2.80
N LYS A 108 -21.80 -0.37 -3.46
CA LYS A 108 -21.44 -1.66 -4.04
C LYS A 108 -20.51 -1.49 -5.23
N LYS A 109 -20.81 -0.58 -6.15
CA LYS A 109 -19.94 -0.28 -7.30
C LYS A 109 -18.59 0.28 -6.85
N MET A 110 -18.60 1.15 -5.83
CA MET A 110 -17.37 1.68 -5.24
C MET A 110 -16.50 0.55 -4.70
N THR A 111 -17.08 -0.39 -3.94
CA THR A 111 -16.36 -1.56 -3.40
C THR A 111 -15.84 -2.46 -4.53
N GLU A 112 -16.64 -2.77 -5.54
CA GLU A 112 -16.22 -3.57 -6.69
C GLU A 112 -15.06 -2.93 -7.45
N ALA A 113 -15.10 -1.60 -7.63
CA ALA A 113 -14.01 -0.87 -8.27
C ALA A 113 -12.72 -0.91 -7.43
N LEU A 114 -12.82 -0.71 -6.11
CA LEU A 114 -11.68 -0.81 -5.20
C LEU A 114 -11.07 -2.22 -5.22
N ASN A 115 -11.89 -3.26 -5.18
CA ASN A 115 -11.45 -4.64 -5.28
C ASN A 115 -10.65 -4.88 -6.58
N ALA A 116 -11.24 -4.52 -7.73
CA ALA A 116 -10.63 -4.75 -9.03
C ALA A 116 -9.30 -3.99 -9.18
N ARG A 117 -9.25 -2.71 -8.76
CA ARG A 117 -8.04 -1.88 -8.87
C ARG A 117 -6.95 -2.30 -7.89
N THR A 118 -7.31 -2.78 -6.70
CA THR A 118 -6.33 -3.32 -5.76
C THR A 118 -5.67 -4.60 -6.30
N GLN A 119 -6.47 -5.51 -6.87
CA GLN A 119 -5.94 -6.69 -7.54
C GLN A 119 -5.04 -6.35 -8.73
N GLU A 120 -5.45 -5.39 -9.56
CA GLU A 120 -4.67 -4.94 -10.71
C GLU A 120 -3.33 -4.36 -10.27
N ALA A 121 -3.34 -3.47 -9.25
CA ALA A 121 -2.14 -2.85 -8.73
C ALA A 121 -1.15 -3.89 -8.18
N ALA A 122 -1.64 -4.82 -7.34
CA ALA A 122 -0.79 -5.85 -6.77
C ALA A 122 -0.15 -6.73 -7.84
N ARG A 123 -0.93 -7.19 -8.84
CA ARG A 123 -0.38 -7.96 -9.97
C ARG A 123 0.67 -7.18 -10.74
N ASN A 124 0.37 -5.92 -11.07
CA ASN A 124 1.29 -5.08 -11.84
C ASN A 124 2.58 -4.80 -11.07
N ILE A 125 2.51 -4.54 -9.77
CA ILE A 125 3.68 -4.27 -8.93
C ILE A 125 4.58 -5.51 -8.83
N LEU A 126 4.01 -6.69 -8.61
CA LEU A 126 4.79 -7.92 -8.48
C LEU A 126 5.33 -8.46 -9.83
N ALA A 127 4.73 -8.07 -10.95
CA ALA A 127 5.09 -8.56 -12.28
C ALA A 127 5.90 -7.59 -13.13
N ASN A 128 6.06 -6.32 -12.72
CA ASN A 128 6.72 -5.31 -13.52
C ASN A 128 8.25 -5.35 -13.36
N PRO A 129 9.01 -5.75 -14.40
CA PRO A 129 10.48 -5.82 -14.34
C PRO A 129 11.16 -4.48 -14.00
N ALA A 130 10.53 -3.34 -14.31
CA ALA A 130 11.05 -2.02 -13.97
C ALA A 130 11.08 -1.73 -12.46
N LEU A 131 10.33 -2.50 -11.66
CA LEU A 131 10.26 -2.39 -10.21
C LEU A 131 11.19 -3.35 -9.48
N LYS A 132 11.79 -4.31 -10.19
CA LYS A 132 12.67 -5.31 -9.61
C LYS A 132 13.79 -4.66 -8.80
N GLY A 133 13.91 -5.04 -7.53
CA GLY A 133 14.93 -4.52 -6.62
C GLY A 133 14.77 -3.05 -6.27
N LYS A 134 13.60 -2.45 -6.49
CA LYS A 134 13.33 -1.04 -6.18
C LYS A 134 12.46 -0.89 -4.94
N THR A 135 12.55 0.29 -4.32
CA THR A 135 11.61 0.72 -3.29
C THR A 135 10.43 1.46 -3.92
N VAL A 136 9.21 1.08 -3.57
CA VAL A 136 7.96 1.73 -4.01
C VAL A 136 7.09 2.13 -2.82
N VAL A 137 6.25 3.14 -3.01
CA VAL A 137 5.31 3.63 -1.99
C VAL A 137 3.89 3.45 -2.48
N MET A 138 3.03 2.88 -1.65
CA MET A 138 1.58 2.73 -1.91
C MET A 138 0.79 3.51 -0.88
N VAL A 139 0.00 4.46 -1.34
CA VAL A 139 -0.99 5.16 -0.52
C VAL A 139 -2.37 4.60 -0.87
N TRP A 140 -3.02 3.92 0.08
CA TRP A 140 -4.15 3.06 -0.22
C TRP A 140 -5.36 3.28 0.69
N GLU A 141 -6.49 2.67 0.37
CA GLU A 141 -7.66 2.63 1.25
C GLU A 141 -7.44 1.57 2.34
N HIS A 142 -7.63 1.93 3.62
CA HIS A 142 -7.24 1.09 4.75
C HIS A 142 -7.87 -0.32 4.73
N LYS A 143 -9.15 -0.45 4.36
CA LYS A 143 -9.81 -1.77 4.24
C LYS A 143 -9.19 -2.64 3.14
N HIS A 144 -8.69 -2.01 2.08
CA HIS A 144 -7.98 -2.72 1.01
C HIS A 144 -6.49 -2.89 1.28
N ILE A 145 -5.96 -2.31 2.36
CA ILE A 145 -4.67 -2.73 2.90
C ILE A 145 -4.85 -4.02 3.69
N ALA A 146 -5.74 -4.01 4.70
CA ALA A 146 -6.06 -5.19 5.51
C ALA A 146 -7.46 -5.04 6.14
N ASP A 147 -8.29 -6.06 6.01
CA ASP A 147 -9.61 -6.14 6.60
C ASP A 147 -10.03 -7.61 6.70
N ALA A 148 -10.21 -8.10 7.92
CA ALA A 148 -10.51 -9.50 8.18
C ALA A 148 -11.83 -9.97 7.56
N GLU A 149 -12.83 -9.08 7.42
CA GLU A 149 -14.10 -9.41 6.77
C GLU A 149 -13.91 -9.56 5.26
N LEU A 150 -13.14 -8.67 4.62
CA LEU A 150 -12.80 -8.79 3.20
C LEU A 150 -11.94 -10.03 2.95
N ASP A 151 -10.96 -10.31 3.80
CA ASP A 151 -10.10 -11.50 3.71
C ASP A 151 -10.91 -12.79 3.84
N ALA A 152 -11.91 -12.83 4.73
CA ALA A 152 -12.80 -13.98 4.87
C ALA A 152 -13.75 -14.15 3.68
N LYS A 153 -14.23 -13.04 3.11
CA LYS A 153 -15.17 -13.03 1.99
C LYS A 153 -14.50 -13.34 0.65
N TYR A 154 -13.29 -12.83 0.43
CA TYR A 154 -12.55 -12.95 -0.82
C TYR A 154 -11.22 -13.65 -0.57
N GLN A 155 -11.11 -14.91 -0.98
CA GLN A 155 -9.94 -15.75 -0.72
C GLN A 155 -9.21 -16.15 -2.01
N ARG A 156 -7.93 -16.47 -1.90
CA ARG A 156 -7.08 -16.99 -2.98
C ARG A 156 -7.07 -16.05 -4.19
N GLU A 157 -7.47 -16.53 -5.34
CA GLU A 157 -7.50 -15.76 -6.60
C GLU A 157 -8.49 -14.57 -6.56
N ALA A 158 -9.48 -14.62 -5.67
CA ALA A 158 -10.43 -13.55 -5.44
C ALA A 158 -9.98 -12.54 -4.37
N ALA A 159 -8.81 -12.72 -3.75
CA ALA A 159 -8.27 -11.81 -2.74
C ALA A 159 -8.29 -10.34 -3.20
N VAL A 160 -8.64 -9.43 -2.28
CA VAL A 160 -8.84 -8.01 -2.59
C VAL A 160 -8.08 -7.06 -1.66
N THR A 161 -7.42 -7.58 -0.63
CA THR A 161 -6.58 -6.79 0.26
C THR A 161 -5.10 -6.94 -0.10
N LEU A 162 -4.31 -5.89 0.09
CA LEU A 162 -2.86 -5.97 -0.11
C LEU A 162 -2.22 -6.99 0.83
N ARG A 163 -2.82 -7.21 2.02
CA ARG A 163 -2.38 -8.22 2.97
C ARG A 163 -2.35 -9.62 2.34
N GLN A 164 -3.41 -10.04 1.68
CA GLN A 164 -3.44 -11.34 0.98
C GLN A 164 -2.68 -11.31 -0.35
N LEU A 165 -2.85 -10.25 -1.15
CA LEU A 165 -2.28 -10.14 -2.49
C LEU A 165 -0.75 -10.09 -2.49
N PHE A 166 -0.14 -9.57 -1.43
CA PHE A 166 1.32 -9.57 -1.22
C PHE A 166 1.79 -10.68 -0.29
N HIS A 167 0.91 -11.64 0.07
CA HIS A 167 1.23 -12.74 0.98
C HIS A 167 1.74 -12.27 2.36
N LEU A 168 1.23 -11.14 2.88
CA LEU A 168 1.65 -10.64 4.18
C LEU A 168 1.06 -11.49 5.31
N ASP A 169 -0.03 -12.18 5.06
CA ASP A 169 -0.72 -13.09 5.98
C ASP A 169 0.15 -14.27 6.46
N ILE A 170 1.23 -14.58 5.75
CA ILE A 170 2.20 -15.61 6.16
C ILE A 170 3.28 -15.07 7.11
N LEU A 171 3.39 -13.75 7.27
CA LEU A 171 4.42 -13.13 8.09
C LEU A 171 3.91 -12.91 9.53
N PRO A 172 4.75 -13.15 10.55
CA PRO A 172 4.36 -12.90 11.93
C PRO A 172 4.16 -11.40 12.19
N GLY A 173 3.17 -11.07 13.01
CA GLY A 173 2.92 -9.71 13.49
C GLY A 173 2.23 -8.78 12.49
N VAL A 174 1.83 -9.26 11.32
CA VAL A 174 1.01 -8.49 10.38
C VAL A 174 -0.43 -8.45 10.89
N PRO A 175 -1.00 -7.26 11.18
CA PRO A 175 -2.39 -7.15 11.63
C PRO A 175 -3.38 -7.67 10.59
N GLU A 176 -4.46 -8.30 11.03
CA GLU A 176 -5.52 -8.80 10.15
C GLU A 176 -6.40 -7.68 9.62
N THR A 177 -6.51 -6.59 10.37
CA THR A 177 -7.32 -5.42 10.01
C THR A 177 -6.56 -4.14 10.30
N TRP A 178 -6.59 -3.20 9.36
CA TRP A 178 -6.15 -1.83 9.61
C TRP A 178 -7.28 -1.07 10.29
N PRO A 179 -7.10 -0.64 11.56
CA PRO A 179 -8.16 0.03 12.30
C PRO A 179 -8.60 1.34 11.62
N GLU A 180 -9.88 1.62 11.66
CA GLU A 180 -10.47 2.74 10.92
C GLU A 180 -9.92 4.11 11.33
N GLU A 181 -9.59 4.30 12.60
CA GLU A 181 -9.09 5.56 13.14
C GLU A 181 -7.55 5.67 13.18
N THR A 182 -6.83 4.63 12.75
CA THR A 182 -5.37 4.60 12.78
C THR A 182 -4.79 5.14 11.48
N TYR A 183 -4.27 6.37 11.51
CA TYR A 183 -3.64 7.04 10.36
C TYR A 183 -2.11 7.02 10.42
N ASP A 184 -1.54 6.68 11.56
CA ASP A 184 -0.21 7.08 12.00
C ASP A 184 0.86 6.01 11.80
N TYR A 185 0.70 5.14 10.79
CA TYR A 185 1.64 4.04 10.57
C TYR A 185 2.04 3.87 9.12
N PHE A 186 3.23 3.31 8.96
CA PHE A 186 3.70 2.68 7.74
C PHE A 186 3.80 1.19 7.94
N TRP A 187 3.41 0.42 6.95
CA TRP A 187 3.80 -0.96 6.79
C TRP A 187 4.94 -1.03 5.78
N ILE A 188 6.07 -1.57 6.20
CA ILE A 188 7.25 -1.76 5.36
C ILE A 188 7.42 -3.25 5.14
N VAL A 189 7.38 -3.65 3.87
CA VAL A 189 7.46 -5.04 3.44
C VAL A 189 8.69 -5.21 2.58
N ASP A 190 9.59 -6.11 2.99
CA ASP A 190 10.81 -6.44 2.25
C ASP A 190 10.66 -7.78 1.53
N PHE A 191 11.08 -7.81 0.28
CA PHE A 191 11.10 -8.99 -0.57
C PHE A 191 12.53 -9.41 -0.86
N PRO A 192 12.86 -10.70 -0.76
CA PRO A 192 14.16 -11.20 -1.18
C PRO A 192 14.33 -11.09 -2.70
N ASP A 193 15.57 -11.05 -3.15
CA ASP A 193 15.86 -11.11 -4.57
C ASP A 193 15.22 -12.32 -5.24
N ASN A 194 14.61 -12.08 -6.39
CA ASN A 194 13.94 -13.10 -7.20
C ASN A 194 12.78 -13.86 -6.50
N SER A 195 12.11 -13.22 -5.53
CA SER A 195 10.93 -13.78 -4.87
C SER A 195 9.77 -12.77 -4.90
N ASN A 196 8.55 -13.26 -5.16
CA ASN A 196 7.31 -12.50 -4.97
C ASN A 196 6.69 -12.79 -3.57
N VAL A 197 7.39 -13.58 -2.75
CA VAL A 197 6.98 -13.87 -1.38
C VAL A 197 7.80 -13.00 -0.44
N PRO A 198 7.17 -12.19 0.41
CA PRO A 198 7.87 -11.29 1.31
C PRO A 198 8.63 -12.07 2.39
N SER A 199 9.71 -11.49 2.89
CA SER A 199 10.54 -12.10 3.94
C SER A 199 10.49 -11.36 5.26
N LYS A 200 10.08 -10.09 5.25
CA LYS A 200 10.06 -9.26 6.45
C LYS A 200 8.93 -8.26 6.40
N PHE A 201 8.31 -8.06 7.56
CA PHE A 201 7.36 -7.00 7.83
C PHE A 201 7.85 -6.13 8.99
N THR A 202 7.69 -4.82 8.84
CA THR A 202 7.99 -3.85 9.91
C THR A 202 6.89 -2.81 9.94
N MET A 203 6.35 -2.55 11.10
CA MET A 203 5.40 -1.47 11.33
C MET A 203 6.12 -0.28 11.97
N VAL A 204 6.03 0.90 11.35
CA VAL A 204 6.70 2.12 11.81
C VAL A 204 5.65 3.17 12.11
N LYS A 205 5.64 3.67 13.36
CA LYS A 205 4.76 4.77 13.76
C LYS A 205 5.27 6.09 13.17
N GLN A 206 4.34 6.89 12.65
CA GLN A 206 4.60 8.26 12.23
C GLN A 206 4.66 9.15 13.48
N ASP A 207 5.74 9.90 13.59
CA ASP A 207 5.93 10.91 14.64
C ASP A 207 6.44 12.20 13.98
N PHE A 208 5.61 13.22 14.00
CA PHE A 208 5.88 14.51 13.36
C PHE A 208 6.44 15.56 14.33
N GLY A 209 6.53 15.23 15.62
CA GLY A 209 7.04 16.10 16.65
C GLY A 209 6.27 17.41 16.76
N LYS A 210 6.99 18.47 17.16
CA LYS A 210 6.38 19.80 17.36
C LYS A 210 6.11 20.58 16.08
N SER A 211 6.64 20.14 14.94
CA SER A 211 6.50 20.84 13.66
C SER A 211 5.09 20.76 13.08
N PHE A 212 4.34 19.73 13.44
CA PHE A 212 2.96 19.52 13.00
C PHE A 212 2.07 19.15 14.20
N PRO A 213 1.84 20.09 15.14
CA PRO A 213 1.20 19.79 16.43
C PRO A 213 -0.29 19.41 16.31
N ASN A 214 -0.93 19.75 15.18
CA ASN A 214 -2.35 19.45 14.96
C ASN A 214 -2.57 18.10 14.24
N VAL A 215 -1.50 17.46 13.76
CA VAL A 215 -1.59 16.14 13.15
C VAL A 215 -1.55 15.09 14.24
N PRO A 216 -2.62 14.28 14.43
CA PRO A 216 -2.62 13.25 15.44
C PRO A 216 -1.47 12.25 15.24
N ALA A 217 -0.97 11.67 16.34
CA ALA A 217 0.07 10.65 16.36
C ALA A 217 -0.28 9.60 17.43
N ASN A 218 -1.28 8.77 17.14
CA ASN A 218 -1.86 7.82 18.09
C ASN A 218 -1.22 6.44 17.99
N ASP A 219 -1.43 5.62 19.00
CA ASP A 219 -1.02 4.22 18.97
C ASP A 219 -1.96 3.41 18.06
N TRP A 220 -1.49 2.24 17.63
CA TRP A 220 -2.25 1.35 16.76
C TRP A 220 -3.56 0.94 17.43
N GLY A 221 -4.67 1.19 16.74
CA GLY A 221 -6.02 0.90 17.23
C GLY A 221 -6.62 1.96 18.13
N GLU A 222 -5.83 2.96 18.56
CA GLU A 222 -6.35 4.05 19.36
C GLU A 222 -7.04 5.13 18.52
N PRO A 223 -8.08 5.77 19.05
CA PRO A 223 -8.79 6.85 18.36
C PRO A 223 -7.88 8.04 18.05
N ASN A 224 -8.10 8.66 16.90
CA ASN A 224 -7.36 9.87 16.51
C ASN A 224 -7.72 11.13 17.30
N GLY A 225 -8.77 11.08 18.11
CA GLY A 225 -9.22 12.20 18.95
C GLY A 225 -9.86 13.37 18.21
N LEU A 226 -10.07 13.25 16.89
CA LEU A 226 -10.74 14.28 16.11
C LEU A 226 -12.24 14.28 16.39
N ASP A 227 -12.82 15.48 16.38
CA ASP A 227 -14.25 15.71 16.51
C ASP A 227 -14.81 16.42 15.26
N ALA A 228 -16.11 16.68 15.24
CA ALA A 228 -16.76 17.36 14.13
C ALA A 228 -16.22 18.79 13.89
N ALA A 229 -15.67 19.47 14.90
CA ALA A 229 -15.10 20.80 14.76
C ALA A 229 -13.79 20.81 13.97
N SER A 230 -13.14 19.65 13.84
CA SER A 230 -11.92 19.49 13.03
C SER A 230 -12.14 19.71 11.53
N GLY A 231 -13.40 19.69 11.06
CA GLY A 231 -13.74 19.70 9.64
C GLY A 231 -13.38 18.43 8.89
N CYS A 232 -13.01 17.38 9.63
CA CYS A 232 -12.75 16.06 9.09
C CYS A 232 -13.98 15.16 9.26
N GLN A 233 -14.16 14.19 8.37
CA GLN A 233 -15.16 13.14 8.57
C GLN A 233 -14.79 12.34 9.80
N VAL A 234 -15.64 12.40 10.80
CA VAL A 234 -15.59 11.57 12.00
C VAL A 234 -16.77 10.62 11.89
N LYS A 235 -16.53 9.32 11.93
CA LYS A 235 -17.64 8.39 12.09
C LYS A 235 -18.22 8.56 13.49
N ASP A 236 -19.52 8.82 13.54
CA ASP A 236 -20.24 8.76 14.80
C ASP A 236 -20.00 7.38 15.43
N ARG A 237 -19.36 7.35 16.58
CA ARG A 237 -19.28 6.13 17.37
C ARG A 237 -20.71 5.80 17.77
N VAL A 238 -21.28 4.80 17.13
CA VAL A 238 -22.47 4.15 17.69
C VAL A 238 -22.00 3.61 19.03
N LYS A 239 -22.47 4.24 20.11
CA LYS A 239 -22.29 3.70 21.46
C LYS A 239 -23.15 2.45 21.51
N ASP A 240 -22.51 1.29 21.41
CA ASP A 240 -23.13 0.02 21.77
C ASP A 240 -23.43 0.01 23.28
#